data_70236cefdf0c3f357ee35326dd8018a5
#
_entry.id   70236cefdf0c3f357ee35326dd8018a5
#
_cell.length_a   1.000
_cell.length_b   1.000
_cell.length_c   1.000
_cell.angle_alpha   90.00
_cell.angle_beta   90.00
_cell.angle_gamma   90.00
#
_symmetry.space_group_name_H-M   'P 1'
#
loop_
_entity.id
_entity.type
_entity.pdbx_description
1 polymer ?
#
loop_
_entity_poly.entity_id
_entity_poly.type
_entity_poly.pdbx_seq_one_letter_code
_entity_poly.pdbx_strand_id
1 'polypeptide(L)' 'MRILFCDDDPIILNQLQSFVSEFFKKIGGKQPDFYAYDSGDALLRSETKADIAFLDVEMPGLRGIHIGSRLGNV' A
#
# COMPACT_ATOMS: atom_id res chain seq x y z
N MET A 1 3.53 -10.95 6.81
CA MET A 1 2.87 -10.39 5.62
C MET A 1 3.13 -8.89 5.56
N ARG A 2 3.46 -8.39 4.40
CA ARG A 2 3.67 -6.97 4.17
C ARG A 2 2.53 -6.41 3.34
N ILE A 3 1.92 -5.34 3.83
CA ILE A 3 0.84 -4.65 3.13
C ILE A 3 1.27 -3.21 2.87
N LEU A 4 1.17 -2.80 1.62
CA LEU A 4 1.61 -1.49 1.17
C LEU A 4 0.40 -0.66 0.80
N PHE A 5 0.44 0.60 1.21
CA PHE A 5 -0.60 1.58 0.87
C PHE A 5 0.06 2.78 0.18
N CYS A 6 -0.54 3.25 -0.89
CA CYS A 6 -0.03 4.42 -1.59
C CYS A 6 -1.19 5.29 -2.05
N ASP A 7 -1.26 6.50 -1.50
CA ASP A 7 -2.31 7.47 -1.81
C ASP A 7 -1.75 8.85 -1.43
N ASP A 8 -2.07 9.87 -2.22
CA ASP A 8 -1.62 11.22 -1.94
C ASP A 8 -2.46 11.92 -0.85
N ASP A 9 -3.54 11.30 -0.41
CA ASP A 9 -4.39 11.82 0.66
C ASP A 9 -4.06 11.11 1.98
N PRO A 10 -3.45 11.80 2.95
CA PRO A 10 -3.09 11.18 4.22
C PRO A 10 -4.28 10.69 5.03
N ILE A 11 -5.45 11.30 4.85
CA ILE A 11 -6.66 10.85 5.52
C ILE A 11 -7.06 9.48 5.01
N ILE A 12 -7.02 9.29 3.69
CA ILE A 12 -7.31 7.99 3.08
C ILE A 12 -6.31 6.94 3.53
N LEU A 13 -5.01 7.28 3.56
CA LEU A 13 -3.99 6.35 4.03
C LEU A 13 -4.27 5.87 5.46
N ASN A 14 -4.62 6.79 6.35
CA ASN A 14 -4.93 6.45 7.72
C ASN A 14 -6.16 5.56 7.83
N GLN A 15 -7.19 5.87 7.07
CA GLN A 15 -8.43 5.10 7.05
C GLN A 15 -8.20 3.67 6.56
N LEU A 16 -7.44 3.52 5.48
CA LEU A 16 -7.13 2.20 4.93
C LEU A 16 -6.34 1.35 5.93
N GLN A 17 -5.33 1.93 6.54
CA GLN A 17 -4.52 1.22 7.52
C GLN A 17 -5.36 0.78 8.72
N SER A 18 -6.21 1.66 9.21
CA SER A 18 -7.10 1.34 10.34
C SER A 18 -8.06 0.22 9.98
N PHE A 19 -8.65 0.30 8.80
CA PHE A 19 -9.59 -0.70 8.33
C PHE A 19 -8.94 -2.09 8.25
N VAL A 20 -7.76 -2.17 7.64
CA VAL A 20 -7.06 -3.44 7.49
C VAL A 20 -6.61 -3.98 8.85
N SER A 21 -6.13 -3.10 9.73
CA SER A 21 -5.73 -3.50 11.08
C SER A 21 -6.90 -4.10 11.85
N GLU A 22 -8.07 -3.47 11.79
CA GLU A 22 -9.27 -3.99 12.44
C GLU A 22 -9.70 -5.33 11.87
N PHE A 23 -9.58 -5.49 10.55
CA PHE A 23 -9.90 -6.76 9.91
C PHE A 23 -9.05 -7.90 10.49
N PHE A 24 -7.73 -7.69 10.60
CA PHE A 24 -6.84 -8.72 11.12
C PHE A 24 -7.09 -8.99 12.61
N LYS A 25 -7.48 -7.98 13.37
CA LYS A 25 -7.88 -8.19 14.76
C LYS A 25 -9.10 -9.09 14.87
N LYS A 26 -10.08 -8.88 14.01
CA LYS A 26 -11.33 -9.65 14.04
C LYS A 26 -11.11 -11.12 13.71
N ILE A 27 -10.22 -11.42 12.80
CA ILE A 27 -9.96 -12.82 12.44
C ILE A 27 -8.97 -13.49 13.39
N GLY A 28 -8.44 -12.75 14.36
CA GLY A 28 -7.50 -13.31 15.32
C GLY A 28 -6.11 -13.58 14.77
N GLY A 29 -5.80 -13.03 13.61
CA GLY A 29 -4.51 -13.23 12.98
C GLY A 29 -3.43 -12.28 13.49
N LYS A 30 -2.19 -12.58 13.12
CA LYS A 30 -1.08 -11.72 13.42
C LYS A 30 -1.17 -10.45 12.58
N GLN A 31 -0.90 -9.30 13.20
CA GLN A 31 -0.90 -8.03 12.49
C GLN A 31 0.19 -8.01 11.42
N PRO A 32 -0.15 -7.59 10.19
CA PRO A 32 0.87 -7.47 9.14
C PRO A 32 1.74 -6.23 9.34
N ASP A 33 2.84 -6.19 8.60
CA ASP A 33 3.68 -5.00 8.52
C ASP A 33 3.08 -4.04 7.50
N PHE A 34 2.84 -2.80 7.90
CA PHE A 34 2.26 -1.77 7.05
C PHE A 34 3.32 -0.81 6.54
N TYR A 35 3.24 -0.48 5.26
CA TYR A 35 4.11 0.49 4.61
C TYR A 35 3.22 1.48 3.87
N ALA A 36 3.35 2.76 4.17
CA ALA A 36 2.50 3.79 3.58
C ALA A 36 3.35 4.82 2.86
N TYR A 37 2.95 5.16 1.65
CA TYR A 37 3.63 6.14 0.82
C TYR A 37 2.62 7.15 0.31
N ASP A 38 3.00 8.43 0.30
CA ASP A 38 2.13 9.51 -0.14
C ASP A 38 2.38 9.96 -1.58
N SER A 39 3.31 9.32 -2.26
CA SER A 39 3.58 9.65 -3.67
C SER A 39 4.07 8.42 -4.42
N GLY A 40 3.86 8.43 -5.74
CA GLY A 40 4.35 7.37 -6.61
C GLY A 40 5.87 7.32 -6.64
N ASP A 41 6.53 8.48 -6.58
CA ASP A 41 7.98 8.55 -6.55
C ASP A 41 8.56 7.90 -5.30
N ALA A 42 7.97 8.17 -4.14
CA ALA A 42 8.39 7.56 -2.90
C ALA A 42 8.23 6.05 -2.96
N LEU A 43 7.11 5.58 -3.48
CA LEU A 43 6.84 4.15 -3.64
C LEU A 43 7.89 3.49 -4.54
N LEU A 44 8.15 4.08 -5.69
CA LEU A 44 9.09 3.51 -6.66
C LEU A 44 10.52 3.46 -6.12
N ARG A 45 10.90 4.44 -5.31
CA ARG A 45 12.25 4.47 -4.71
C ARG A 45 12.41 3.53 -3.53
N SER A 46 11.31 3.14 -2.90
CA SER A 46 11.37 2.34 -1.67
C SER A 46 11.89 0.95 -1.87
N GLU A 47 11.66 0.38 -3.05
CA GLU A 47 12.00 -1.01 -3.38
C GLU A 47 11.37 -2.03 -2.44
N THR A 48 10.36 -1.62 -1.70
CA THR A 48 9.64 -2.51 -0.79
C THR A 48 8.83 -3.53 -1.56
N LYS A 49 9.00 -4.79 -1.20
CA LYS A 49 8.18 -5.87 -1.74
C LYS A 49 7.00 -6.10 -0.81
N ALA A 50 5.82 -6.18 -1.38
CA ALA A 50 4.60 -6.37 -0.61
C ALA A 50 3.83 -7.59 -1.09
N ASP A 51 3.13 -8.21 -0.16
CA ASP A 51 2.21 -9.31 -0.49
C ASP A 51 0.89 -8.76 -1.02
N ILE A 52 0.46 -7.62 -0.49
CA ILE A 52 -0.76 -6.93 -0.92
C ILE A 52 -0.43 -5.44 -1.04
N ALA A 53 -0.96 -4.80 -2.08
CA ALA A 53 -0.77 -3.37 -2.28
C ALA A 53 -2.10 -2.70 -2.60
N PHE A 54 -2.39 -1.60 -1.90
CA PHE A 54 -3.53 -0.73 -2.17
C PHE A 54 -2.99 0.54 -2.81
N LEU A 55 -3.29 0.75 -4.08
CA LEU A 55 -2.73 1.84 -4.87
C LEU A 55 -3.82 2.73 -5.44
N ASP A 56 -3.61 4.04 -5.32
CA ASP A 56 -4.45 5.02 -5.99
C ASP A 56 -3.87 5.28 -7.38
N VAL A 57 -4.52 4.75 -8.40
CA VAL A 57 -4.02 4.83 -9.79
C VAL A 57 -4.14 6.23 -10.37
N GLU A 58 -4.90 7.12 -9.74
CA GLU A 58 -5.04 8.50 -10.20
C GLU A 58 -3.98 9.43 -9.64
N MET A 59 -3.16 8.94 -8.74
CA MET A 59 -2.12 9.73 -8.10
C MET A 59 -1.04 10.15 -9.11
N PRO A 60 -0.61 11.43 -9.11
CA PRO A 60 0.44 11.87 -10.01
C PRO A 60 1.72 11.06 -9.85
N GLY A 61 2.37 10.76 -10.96
CA GLY A 61 3.60 9.97 -10.96
C GLY A 61 3.40 8.47 -10.92
N LEU A 62 2.16 8.01 -10.67
CA LEU A 62 1.85 6.60 -10.69
C LEU A 62 1.27 6.20 -12.04
N ARG A 63 1.78 5.09 -12.55
CA ARG A 63 1.18 4.41 -13.68
C ARG A 63 1.05 2.96 -13.26
N GLY A 64 -0.16 2.44 -13.31
CA GLY A 64 -0.45 1.10 -12.82
C GLY A 64 0.49 0.04 -13.35
N ILE A 65 0.86 0.16 -14.64
CA ILE A 65 1.78 -0.78 -15.27
C ILE A 65 3.14 -0.77 -14.58
N HIS A 66 3.68 0.41 -14.28
CA HIS A 66 4.97 0.53 -13.63
C HIS A 66 4.93 -0.04 -12.21
N ILE A 67 3.87 0.26 -11.48
CA ILE A 67 3.71 -0.24 -10.12
C ILE A 67 3.56 -1.75 -10.14
N GLY A 68 2.78 -2.29 -11.06
CA GLY A 68 2.63 -3.73 -11.21
C GLY A 68 3.96 -4.42 -11.48
N SER A 69 4.76 -3.87 -12.38
CA SER A 69 6.09 -4.41 -12.67
C SER A 69 6.99 -4.36 -11.44
N ARG A 70 6.92 -3.27 -10.68
CA ARG A 70 7.74 -3.07 -9.50
C ARG A 70 7.39 -4.05 -8.39
N LEU A 71 6.11 -4.35 -8.24
CA LEU A 71 5.62 -5.25 -7.21
C LEU A 71 5.55 -6.71 -7.66
N GLY A 72 6.03 -7.01 -8.83
CA GLY A 72 6.04 -8.37 -9.35
C GLY A 72 4.74 -8.73 -10.04
N ASN A 73 3.95 -9.58 -9.44
CA ASN A 73 2.75 -10.14 -10.08
C ASN A 73 1.49 -9.30 -9.90
N VAL A 74 1.63 -8.12 -9.46
CA VAL A 74 0.47 -7.25 -9.23
C VAL A 74 -0.11 -6.72 -10.53
#